data_c4f665f4effac7e578f36017c81d285b
#
_entry.id   c4f665f4effac7e578f36017c81d285b
#
_cell.length_a   1.000
_cell.length_b   1.000
_cell.length_c   1.000
_cell.angle_alpha   90.00
_cell.angle_beta   90.00
_cell.angle_gamma   90.00
#
_symmetry.space_group_name_H-M   'P 1'
#
loop_
_entity.id
_entity.type
_entity.pdbx_description
1 polymer ?
#
loop_
_entity_poly.entity_id
_entity_poly.type
_entity_poly.pdbx_seq_one_letter_code
_entity_poly.pdbx_strand_id
1 'polypeptide(L)'
;MEFDEAPVAGPDQTTRQRVVRSILVSGPSTAAALAERLDLTPAAVRRHLDQLVEEGAVEAREPRSLAARGRGRPAKLFALTEVGRDGFDQQYDDLAVLAMRFLAETGGEEAVRQFADRRVAFIEERFGPLVLAKPHLSPAEVLAEIFTAEGYAATVRQLPVVGEQLCQQHCPVSHVAHEFPQLCEAETAAISRVLDHHVQRLATIAHGDGVCTTCIPSSTTSSTTSSTTTMASDTATEKERVTR
;
A
#
# COMPACT_ATOMS: atom_id res chain seq x y z
N MET A 1 9.49 33.49 -26.31
CA MET A 1 9.20 32.26 -25.55
C MET A 1 9.65 32.57 -24.13
N GLU A 2 8.71 33.06 -23.34
CA GLU A 2 8.90 33.26 -21.91
C GLU A 2 8.95 31.89 -21.25
N PHE A 3 10.07 31.55 -20.62
CA PHE A 3 10.15 30.39 -19.75
C PHE A 3 9.48 30.75 -18.44
N ASP A 4 8.32 30.13 -18.23
CA ASP A 4 7.47 30.26 -17.06
C ASP A 4 8.26 29.95 -15.80
N GLU A 5 8.11 30.84 -14.84
CA GLU A 5 8.78 30.90 -13.54
C GLU A 5 8.45 29.64 -12.73
N ALA A 6 9.45 28.91 -12.30
CA ALA A 6 9.31 27.72 -11.47
C ALA A 6 8.43 28.02 -10.23
N PRO A 7 7.52 27.12 -9.81
CA PRO A 7 6.59 27.38 -8.72
C PRO A 7 7.34 27.69 -7.43
N VAL A 8 7.02 28.86 -6.87
CA VAL A 8 7.54 29.37 -5.59
C VAL A 8 7.20 28.36 -4.49
N ALA A 9 8.21 27.97 -3.71
CA ALA A 9 8.07 27.09 -2.55
C ALA A 9 6.97 27.58 -1.62
N GLY A 10 5.99 26.74 -1.31
CA GLY A 10 4.95 27.03 -0.32
C GLY A 10 5.57 27.30 1.07
N PRO A 11 4.86 28.03 1.95
CA PRO A 11 5.37 28.60 3.20
C PRO A 11 5.82 27.57 4.28
N ASP A 12 5.69 26.28 4.04
CA ASP A 12 5.90 25.21 5.03
C ASP A 12 7.11 24.29 4.77
N GLN A 13 7.96 24.59 3.77
CA GLN A 13 9.11 23.73 3.49
C GLN A 13 10.28 23.99 4.45
N THR A 14 10.77 22.93 5.11
CA THR A 14 11.98 23.01 5.94
C THR A 14 13.21 23.39 5.10
N THR A 15 14.21 24.05 5.73
CA THR A 15 15.47 24.41 5.04
C THR A 15 16.11 23.22 4.36
N ARG A 16 16.02 22.03 4.95
CA ARG A 16 16.52 20.77 4.38
C ARG A 16 15.83 20.45 3.05
N GLN A 17 14.50 20.50 3.01
CA GLN A 17 13.73 20.27 1.77
C GLN A 17 14.06 21.30 0.68
N ARG A 18 14.26 22.54 1.06
CA ARG A 18 14.70 23.60 0.12
C ARG A 18 16.07 23.29 -0.50
N VAL A 19 17.04 22.78 0.29
CA VAL A 19 18.36 22.36 -0.22
C VAL A 19 18.20 21.22 -1.21
N VAL A 20 17.47 20.17 -0.86
CA VAL A 20 17.25 18.99 -1.71
C VAL A 20 16.55 19.39 -3.01
N ARG A 21 15.48 20.20 -2.93
CA ARG A 21 14.76 20.72 -4.10
C ARG A 21 15.65 21.60 -5.01
N SER A 22 16.51 22.42 -4.42
CA SER A 22 17.47 23.25 -5.20
C SER A 22 18.46 22.39 -5.98
N ILE A 23 18.92 21.27 -5.41
CA ILE A 23 19.78 20.31 -6.13
C ILE A 23 18.99 19.60 -7.23
N LEU A 24 17.72 19.23 -6.98
CA LEU A 24 16.87 18.57 -7.97
C LEU A 24 16.71 19.43 -9.22
N VAL A 25 16.33 20.70 -9.03
CA VAL A 25 15.99 21.62 -10.12
C VAL A 25 17.24 22.08 -10.88
N SER A 26 18.31 22.40 -10.16
CA SER A 26 19.52 23.00 -10.74
C SER A 26 20.64 22.01 -11.03
N GLY A 27 20.46 20.74 -10.71
CA GLY A 27 21.50 19.71 -10.83
C GLY A 27 22.58 19.81 -9.76
N PRO A 28 23.68 19.05 -9.91
CA PRO A 28 24.78 19.01 -8.96
C PRO A 28 25.31 20.40 -8.66
N SER A 29 25.37 20.78 -7.38
CA SER A 29 25.68 22.14 -6.93
C SER A 29 26.70 22.13 -5.80
N THR A 30 27.51 23.22 -5.71
CA THR A 30 28.39 23.42 -4.56
C THR A 30 27.65 23.98 -3.37
N ALA A 31 28.16 23.79 -2.15
CA ALA A 31 27.59 24.38 -0.94
C ALA A 31 27.48 25.92 -1.02
N ALA A 32 28.42 26.58 -1.69
CA ALA A 32 28.39 28.02 -1.88
C ALA A 32 27.26 28.46 -2.84
N ALA A 33 27.10 27.77 -3.98
CA ALA A 33 26.02 28.07 -4.93
C ALA A 33 24.63 27.79 -4.32
N LEU A 34 24.50 26.78 -3.48
CA LEU A 34 23.26 26.51 -2.75
C LEU A 34 22.98 27.59 -1.71
N ALA A 35 24.00 28.03 -0.97
CA ALA A 35 23.86 29.08 0.02
C ALA A 35 23.41 30.41 -0.62
N GLU A 36 23.99 30.77 -1.73
CA GLU A 36 23.63 31.99 -2.53
C GLU A 36 22.15 31.87 -3.01
N ARG A 37 21.77 30.76 -3.64
CA ARG A 37 20.43 30.56 -4.19
C ARG A 37 19.32 30.56 -3.13
N LEU A 38 19.64 30.04 -1.95
CA LEU A 38 18.65 29.84 -0.88
C LEU A 38 18.63 30.98 0.16
N ASP A 39 19.52 31.97 -0.02
CA ASP A 39 19.77 33.06 0.95
C ASP A 39 20.11 32.50 2.36
N LEU A 40 21.10 31.60 2.38
CA LEU A 40 21.55 30.92 3.58
C LEU A 40 23.06 31.09 3.76
N THR A 41 23.55 30.88 4.97
CA THR A 41 24.99 30.84 5.20
C THR A 41 25.57 29.50 4.66
N PRO A 42 26.81 29.52 4.09
CA PRO A 42 27.47 28.29 3.66
C PRO A 42 27.63 27.24 4.77
N ALA A 43 27.75 27.69 6.02
CA ALA A 43 27.84 26.80 7.18
C ALA A 43 26.54 26.07 7.46
N ALA A 44 25.37 26.76 7.36
CA ALA A 44 24.06 26.15 7.52
C ALA A 44 23.78 25.11 6.41
N VAL A 45 24.10 25.48 5.16
CA VAL A 45 23.95 24.54 4.03
C VAL A 45 24.84 23.31 4.18
N ARG A 46 26.11 23.46 4.61
CA ARG A 46 27.01 22.32 4.83
C ARG A 46 26.45 21.34 5.85
N ARG A 47 25.91 21.84 6.97
CA ARG A 47 25.31 20.97 8.00
C ARG A 47 24.18 20.11 7.43
N HIS A 48 23.30 20.70 6.60
CA HIS A 48 22.24 19.92 5.95
C HIS A 48 22.79 18.95 4.90
N LEU A 49 23.80 19.34 4.13
CA LEU A 49 24.44 18.47 3.16
C LEU A 49 25.14 17.28 3.82
N ASP A 50 25.83 17.50 4.96
CA ASP A 50 26.51 16.43 5.71
C ASP A 50 25.47 15.40 6.19
N GLN A 51 24.35 15.85 6.75
CA GLN A 51 23.25 14.95 7.15
C GLN A 51 22.64 14.20 5.95
N LEU A 52 22.40 14.87 4.84
CA LEU A 52 21.85 14.26 3.61
C LEU A 52 22.80 13.23 2.98
N VAL A 53 24.11 13.45 3.12
CA VAL A 53 25.13 12.48 2.69
C VAL A 53 25.16 11.26 3.62
N GLU A 54 25.06 11.47 4.94
CA GLU A 54 24.99 10.39 5.93
C GLU A 54 23.75 9.52 5.72
N GLU A 55 22.61 10.11 5.39
CA GLU A 55 21.35 9.41 5.06
C GLU A 55 21.36 8.78 3.64
N GLY A 56 22.39 9.02 2.84
CA GLY A 56 22.48 8.53 1.47
C GLY A 56 21.59 9.22 0.45
N ALA A 57 20.90 10.31 0.82
CA ALA A 57 20.04 11.06 -0.09
C ALA A 57 20.82 11.95 -1.06
N VAL A 58 22.02 12.38 -0.68
CA VAL A 58 22.95 13.19 -1.48
C VAL A 58 24.30 12.53 -1.49
N GLU A 59 25.00 12.58 -2.61
CA GLU A 59 26.39 12.18 -2.71
C GLU A 59 27.30 13.37 -3.02
N ALA A 60 28.49 13.35 -2.43
CA ALA A 60 29.54 14.33 -2.73
C ALA A 60 30.41 13.82 -3.88
N ARG A 61 30.48 14.59 -4.98
CA ARG A 61 31.29 14.29 -6.16
C ARG A 61 32.42 15.30 -6.31
N GLU A 62 33.55 14.84 -6.80
CA GLU A 62 34.62 15.76 -7.24
C GLU A 62 34.23 16.36 -8.59
N PRO A 63 34.41 17.68 -8.79
CA PRO A 63 34.12 18.32 -10.09
C PRO A 63 35.01 17.71 -11.17
N ARG A 64 34.39 17.26 -12.26
CA ARG A 64 35.14 16.86 -13.47
C ARG A 64 35.58 18.13 -14.19
N SER A 65 36.64 18.77 -13.70
CA SER A 65 37.17 19.98 -14.35
C SER A 65 38.22 19.60 -15.39
N LEU A 66 37.97 19.95 -16.66
CA LEU A 66 38.94 20.00 -17.74
C LEU A 66 39.65 21.38 -17.82
N ALA A 67 39.27 22.32 -16.97
CA ALA A 67 39.84 23.65 -16.94
C ALA A 67 41.07 23.73 -16.03
N ALA A 68 42.03 24.60 -16.36
CA ALA A 68 43.27 24.83 -15.64
C ALA A 68 43.04 25.04 -14.13
N ARG A 69 43.78 24.28 -13.31
CA ARG A 69 43.72 24.29 -11.85
C ARG A 69 44.10 25.67 -11.29
N GLY A 70 43.10 26.40 -10.80
CA GLY A 70 43.34 27.56 -9.94
C GLY A 70 43.93 27.14 -8.59
N ARG A 71 44.54 28.07 -7.82
CA ARG A 71 45.02 27.83 -6.47
C ARG A 71 43.84 27.47 -5.54
N GLY A 72 43.83 26.27 -4.97
CA GLY A 72 42.90 25.83 -3.96
C GLY A 72 42.33 24.42 -4.24
N ARG A 73 41.81 23.75 -3.18
CA ARG A 73 41.11 22.45 -3.32
C ARG A 73 39.78 22.69 -4.06
N PRO A 74 39.45 21.91 -5.12
CA PRO A 74 38.19 22.07 -5.83
C PRO A 74 37.01 21.93 -4.85
N ALA A 75 36.00 22.79 -5.03
CA ALA A 75 34.78 22.69 -4.23
C ALA A 75 34.03 21.41 -4.62
N LYS A 76 33.60 20.63 -3.61
CA LYS A 76 32.78 19.42 -3.81
C LYS A 76 31.46 19.81 -4.45
N LEU A 77 30.98 19.00 -5.39
CA LEU A 77 29.63 19.02 -5.94
C LEU A 77 28.77 18.03 -5.18
N PHE A 78 27.57 18.44 -4.86
CA PHE A 78 26.57 17.63 -4.19
C PHE A 78 25.46 17.32 -5.19
N ALA A 79 25.18 16.02 -5.40
CA ALA A 79 24.18 15.52 -6.32
C ALA A 79 23.19 14.63 -5.58
N LEU A 80 21.92 14.63 -6.01
CA LEU A 80 20.94 13.68 -5.50
C LEU A 80 21.29 12.26 -5.95
N THR A 81 21.16 11.33 -5.04
CA THR A 81 21.16 9.89 -5.32
C THR A 81 19.76 9.45 -5.78
N GLU A 82 19.59 8.18 -6.11
CA GLU A 82 18.28 7.58 -6.35
C GLU A 82 17.39 7.70 -5.10
N VAL A 83 17.91 7.33 -3.94
CA VAL A 83 17.23 7.49 -2.63
C VAL A 83 16.79 8.93 -2.37
N GLY A 84 17.63 9.92 -2.73
CA GLY A 84 17.26 11.32 -2.59
C GLY A 84 16.16 11.78 -3.55
N ARG A 85 16.01 11.12 -4.70
CA ARG A 85 14.94 11.40 -5.66
C ARG A 85 13.62 10.73 -5.24
N ASP A 86 13.66 9.56 -4.60
CA ASP A 86 12.47 8.87 -4.11
C ASP A 86 11.68 9.65 -3.06
N GLY A 87 12.34 10.63 -2.41
CA GLY A 87 11.71 11.56 -1.48
C GLY A 87 10.85 12.67 -2.13
N PHE A 88 10.80 12.73 -3.48
CA PHE A 88 9.92 13.65 -4.20
C PHE A 88 8.65 12.94 -4.66
N ASP A 89 7.59 13.74 -4.89
CA ASP A 89 6.34 13.24 -5.40
C ASP A 89 6.57 12.43 -6.68
N GLN A 90 6.34 11.15 -6.58
CA GLN A 90 6.33 10.23 -7.71
C GLN A 90 4.90 10.22 -8.25
N GLN A 91 4.71 10.50 -9.52
CA GLN A 91 3.38 10.43 -10.15
C GLN A 91 2.99 8.97 -10.48
N TYR A 92 3.47 8.01 -9.67
CA TYR A 92 3.14 6.59 -9.89
C TYR A 92 1.67 6.30 -9.61
N ASP A 93 1.06 6.98 -8.65
CA ASP A 93 -0.36 6.82 -8.36
C ASP A 93 -1.22 7.28 -9.54
N ASP A 94 -0.93 8.47 -10.09
CA ASP A 94 -1.62 9.00 -11.27
C ASP A 94 -1.41 8.11 -12.50
N LEU A 95 -0.17 7.65 -12.72
CA LEU A 95 0.14 6.72 -13.81
C LEU A 95 -0.62 5.39 -13.63
N ALA A 96 -0.70 4.88 -12.42
CA ALA A 96 -1.41 3.64 -12.14
C ALA A 96 -2.93 3.80 -12.36
N VAL A 97 -3.51 4.92 -11.92
CA VAL A 97 -4.92 5.24 -12.18
C VAL A 97 -5.20 5.34 -13.68
N LEU A 98 -4.35 6.06 -14.44
CA LEU A 98 -4.48 6.17 -15.89
C LEU A 98 -4.37 4.81 -16.60
N ALA A 99 -3.44 3.95 -16.16
CA ALA A 99 -3.30 2.60 -16.70
C ALA A 99 -4.54 1.74 -16.43
N MET A 100 -5.12 1.85 -15.23
CA MET A 100 -6.35 1.12 -14.88
C MET A 100 -7.56 1.63 -15.65
N ARG A 101 -7.68 2.94 -15.88
CA ARG A 101 -8.73 3.50 -16.75
C ARG A 101 -8.60 2.98 -18.18
N PHE A 102 -7.39 2.99 -18.74
CA PHE A 102 -7.13 2.45 -20.07
C PHE A 102 -7.49 0.95 -20.14
N LEU A 103 -7.17 0.18 -19.10
CA LEU A 103 -7.55 -1.23 -19.00
C LEU A 103 -9.08 -1.41 -19.00
N ALA A 104 -9.79 -0.57 -18.24
CA ALA A 104 -11.26 -0.60 -18.18
C ALA A 104 -11.90 -0.20 -19.52
N GLU A 105 -11.35 0.80 -20.20
CA GLU A 105 -11.85 1.26 -21.52
C GLU A 105 -11.64 0.21 -22.63
N THR A 106 -10.51 -0.51 -22.60
CA THR A 106 -10.14 -1.45 -23.66
C THR A 106 -10.63 -2.87 -23.42
N GLY A 107 -10.70 -3.31 -22.17
CA GLY A 107 -11.04 -4.68 -21.78
C GLY A 107 -12.28 -4.80 -20.88
N GLY A 108 -12.93 -3.69 -20.55
CA GLY A 108 -14.10 -3.65 -19.69
C GLY A 108 -13.80 -4.02 -18.23
N GLU A 109 -14.86 -4.11 -17.43
CA GLU A 109 -14.77 -4.48 -16.01
C GLU A 109 -14.10 -5.84 -15.77
N GLU A 110 -14.26 -6.76 -16.69
CA GLU A 110 -13.68 -8.10 -16.58
C GLU A 110 -12.15 -8.07 -16.60
N ALA A 111 -11.55 -7.23 -17.45
CA ALA A 111 -10.10 -7.04 -17.47
C ALA A 111 -9.58 -6.43 -16.16
N VAL A 112 -10.34 -5.51 -15.57
CA VAL A 112 -10.02 -4.92 -14.25
C VAL A 112 -10.07 -5.98 -13.16
N ARG A 113 -11.09 -6.85 -13.14
CA ARG A 113 -11.19 -7.95 -12.16
C ARG A 113 -10.03 -8.94 -12.32
N GLN A 114 -9.73 -9.35 -13.54
CA GLN A 114 -8.61 -10.26 -13.80
C GLN A 114 -7.27 -9.67 -13.37
N PHE A 115 -7.08 -8.38 -13.56
CA PHE A 115 -5.90 -7.68 -13.04
C PHE A 115 -5.87 -7.68 -11.51
N ALA A 116 -7.00 -7.38 -10.88
CA ALA A 116 -7.13 -7.37 -9.41
C ALA A 116 -6.83 -8.75 -8.81
N ASP A 117 -7.36 -9.82 -9.41
CA ASP A 117 -7.08 -11.19 -8.98
C ASP A 117 -5.59 -11.56 -9.13
N ARG A 118 -4.96 -11.19 -10.24
CA ARG A 118 -3.51 -11.41 -10.43
C ARG A 118 -2.67 -10.65 -9.40
N ARG A 119 -3.07 -9.43 -9.09
CA ARG A 119 -2.38 -8.61 -8.12
C ARG A 119 -2.37 -9.22 -6.72
N VAL A 120 -3.44 -9.89 -6.32
CA VAL A 120 -3.58 -10.49 -4.98
C VAL A 120 -3.15 -11.97 -4.92
N ALA A 121 -2.66 -12.55 -6.02
CA ALA A 121 -2.23 -13.94 -6.08
C ALA A 121 -1.14 -14.29 -5.06
N PHE A 122 -0.33 -13.32 -4.65
CA PHE A 122 0.69 -13.49 -3.60
C PHE A 122 0.12 -14.01 -2.27
N ILE A 123 -1.17 -13.73 -1.99
CA ILE A 123 -1.84 -14.22 -0.76
C ILE A 123 -1.91 -15.74 -0.81
N GLU A 124 -2.42 -16.30 -1.90
CA GLU A 124 -2.58 -17.75 -2.08
C GLU A 124 -1.22 -18.45 -2.21
N GLU A 125 -0.28 -17.86 -2.94
CA GLU A 125 1.05 -18.41 -3.16
C GLU A 125 1.86 -18.54 -1.86
N ARG A 126 1.71 -17.58 -0.94
CA ARG A 126 2.51 -17.52 0.30
C ARG A 126 1.82 -18.13 1.51
N PHE A 127 0.50 -18.19 1.53
CA PHE A 127 -0.26 -18.60 2.72
C PHE A 127 0.07 -20.03 3.14
N GLY A 128 -0.10 -21.01 2.26
CA GLY A 128 0.16 -22.43 2.57
C GLY A 128 1.59 -22.70 3.06
N PRO A 129 2.63 -22.27 2.34
CA PRO A 129 4.01 -22.41 2.80
C PRO A 129 4.27 -21.75 4.15
N LEU A 130 3.70 -20.59 4.42
CA LEU A 130 3.94 -19.86 5.69
C LEU A 130 3.22 -20.50 6.87
N VAL A 131 2.00 -21.03 6.68
CA VAL A 131 1.28 -21.83 7.68
C VAL A 131 2.12 -23.04 8.11
N LEU A 132 2.71 -23.74 7.14
CA LEU A 132 3.57 -24.90 7.43
C LEU A 132 4.87 -24.50 8.15
N ALA A 133 5.45 -23.37 7.78
CA ALA A 133 6.70 -22.87 8.40
C ALA A 133 6.49 -22.31 9.81
N LYS A 134 5.28 -21.78 10.11
CA LYS A 134 4.95 -21.12 11.38
C LYS A 134 3.66 -21.67 12.02
N PRO A 135 3.65 -22.95 12.43
CA PRO A 135 2.45 -23.61 12.92
C PRO A 135 1.91 -23.08 14.27
N HIS A 136 2.66 -22.16 14.89
CA HIS A 136 2.27 -21.48 16.15
C HIS A 136 1.44 -20.21 15.90
N LEU A 137 1.41 -19.70 14.66
CA LEU A 137 0.61 -18.53 14.29
C LEU A 137 -0.81 -18.94 13.90
N SER A 138 -1.78 -18.10 14.24
CA SER A 138 -3.13 -18.25 13.69
C SER A 138 -3.14 -17.94 12.19
N PRO A 139 -4.13 -18.46 11.43
CA PRO A 139 -4.28 -18.11 10.01
C PRO A 139 -4.36 -16.61 9.76
N ALA A 140 -4.98 -15.84 10.66
CA ALA A 140 -5.04 -14.38 10.57
C ALA A 140 -3.68 -13.72 10.80
N GLU A 141 -2.86 -14.24 11.72
CA GLU A 141 -1.50 -13.77 11.97
C GLU A 141 -0.58 -14.05 10.77
N VAL A 142 -0.74 -15.21 10.13
CA VAL A 142 -0.04 -15.53 8.88
C VAL A 142 -0.40 -14.52 7.78
N LEU A 143 -1.68 -14.19 7.62
CA LEU A 143 -2.11 -13.15 6.68
C LEU A 143 -1.51 -11.78 7.03
N ALA A 144 -1.48 -11.41 8.32
CA ALA A 144 -0.89 -10.14 8.74
C ALA A 144 0.60 -10.05 8.39
N GLU A 145 1.37 -11.14 8.51
CA GLU A 145 2.77 -11.16 8.07
C GLU A 145 2.90 -11.01 6.55
N ILE A 146 2.06 -11.71 5.78
CA ILE A 146 2.05 -11.60 4.31
C ILE A 146 1.76 -10.17 3.89
N PHE A 147 0.70 -9.57 4.42
CA PHE A 147 0.33 -8.19 4.10
C PHE A 147 1.39 -7.17 4.56
N THR A 148 2.02 -7.40 5.71
CA THR A 148 3.09 -6.50 6.19
C THR A 148 4.29 -6.53 5.26
N ALA A 149 4.65 -7.69 4.72
CA ALA A 149 5.71 -7.81 3.72
C ALA A 149 5.39 -7.08 2.40
N GLU A 150 4.11 -6.91 2.09
CA GLU A 150 3.61 -6.14 0.93
C GLU A 150 3.31 -4.66 1.25
N GLY A 151 3.73 -4.16 2.42
CA GLY A 151 3.64 -2.74 2.78
C GLY A 151 2.32 -2.30 3.43
N TYR A 152 1.43 -3.22 3.82
CA TYR A 152 0.13 -2.86 4.41
C TYR A 152 0.17 -2.54 5.91
N ALA A 153 1.27 -2.75 6.60
CA ALA A 153 1.39 -2.59 8.06
C ALA A 153 0.25 -3.31 8.81
N ALA A 154 0.11 -4.61 8.57
CA ALA A 154 -1.02 -5.40 9.05
C ALA A 154 -0.82 -5.95 10.46
N THR A 155 -1.90 -6.03 11.22
CA THR A 155 -1.96 -6.59 12.58
C THR A 155 -3.25 -7.38 12.78
N VAL A 156 -3.27 -8.25 13.78
CA VAL A 156 -4.47 -9.02 14.16
C VAL A 156 -4.97 -8.55 15.51
N ARG A 157 -6.29 -8.39 15.62
CA ARG A 157 -6.99 -8.10 16.86
C ARG A 157 -7.95 -9.22 17.18
N GLN A 158 -7.87 -9.75 18.40
CA GLN A 158 -8.82 -10.75 18.88
C GLN A 158 -10.16 -10.08 19.24
N LEU A 159 -11.25 -10.65 18.75
CA LEU A 159 -12.61 -10.21 19.06
C LEU A 159 -13.28 -11.34 19.87
N PRO A 160 -13.49 -11.16 21.19
CA PRO A 160 -14.15 -12.16 21.99
C PRO A 160 -15.49 -12.57 21.37
N VAL A 161 -15.75 -13.88 21.25
CA VAL A 161 -16.98 -14.48 20.71
C VAL A 161 -17.13 -14.42 19.18
N VAL A 162 -16.58 -13.40 18.50
CA VAL A 162 -16.77 -13.20 17.05
C VAL A 162 -15.68 -13.86 16.23
N GLY A 163 -14.42 -13.83 16.70
CA GLY A 163 -13.27 -14.35 15.98
C GLY A 163 -12.08 -13.39 15.99
N GLU A 164 -11.47 -13.20 14.86
CA GLU A 164 -10.30 -12.33 14.68
C GLU A 164 -10.62 -11.19 13.73
N GLN A 165 -9.88 -10.10 13.84
CA GLN A 165 -9.96 -8.98 12.93
C GLN A 165 -8.56 -8.68 12.37
N LEU A 166 -8.41 -8.81 11.07
CA LEU A 166 -7.23 -8.35 10.35
C LEU A 166 -7.35 -6.85 10.12
N CYS A 167 -6.40 -6.09 10.65
CA CYS A 167 -6.33 -4.64 10.54
C CYS A 167 -5.11 -4.25 9.71
N GLN A 168 -5.31 -3.50 8.63
CA GLN A 168 -4.25 -2.97 7.77
C GLN A 168 -4.20 -1.45 7.96
N GLN A 169 -3.12 -0.95 8.58
CA GLN A 169 -2.96 0.47 8.94
C GLN A 169 -2.52 1.34 7.76
N HIS A 170 -2.07 0.73 6.69
CA HIS A 170 -1.65 1.37 5.46
C HIS A 170 -2.16 0.56 4.26
N CYS A 171 -2.56 1.25 3.19
CA CYS A 171 -2.89 0.64 1.91
C CYS A 171 -1.98 1.22 0.82
N PRO A 172 -1.01 0.44 0.28
CA PRO A 172 -0.05 0.94 -0.70
C PRO A 172 -0.67 1.28 -2.05
N VAL A 173 -1.95 0.99 -2.26
CA VAL A 173 -2.70 1.25 -3.51
C VAL A 173 -4.00 2.01 -3.26
N SER A 174 -4.09 2.73 -2.15
CA SER A 174 -5.34 3.40 -1.73
C SER A 174 -5.92 4.33 -2.81
N HIS A 175 -5.09 5.11 -3.51
CA HIS A 175 -5.52 6.02 -4.57
C HIS A 175 -6.17 5.27 -5.73
N VAL A 176 -5.57 4.18 -6.18
CA VAL A 176 -6.12 3.35 -7.26
C VAL A 176 -7.37 2.62 -6.79
N ALA A 177 -7.36 2.06 -5.58
CA ALA A 177 -8.49 1.32 -5.02
C ALA A 177 -9.71 2.21 -4.73
N HIS A 178 -9.51 3.53 -4.55
CA HIS A 178 -10.60 4.49 -4.44
C HIS A 178 -11.46 4.53 -5.71
N GLU A 179 -10.84 4.47 -6.87
CA GLU A 179 -11.53 4.50 -8.16
C GLU A 179 -11.92 3.08 -8.64
N PHE A 180 -11.12 2.08 -8.27
CA PHE A 180 -11.29 0.67 -8.68
C PHE A 180 -11.52 -0.24 -7.48
N PRO A 181 -12.74 -0.29 -6.93
CA PRO A 181 -13.06 -1.10 -5.74
C PRO A 181 -12.83 -2.60 -5.93
N GLN A 182 -12.77 -3.08 -7.19
CA GLN A 182 -12.44 -4.45 -7.55
C GLN A 182 -11.11 -4.92 -6.92
N LEU A 183 -10.16 -4.00 -6.65
CA LEU A 183 -8.91 -4.33 -5.96
C LEU A 183 -9.16 -4.77 -4.51
N CYS A 184 -10.06 -4.08 -3.79
CA CYS A 184 -10.44 -4.44 -2.43
C CYS A 184 -11.32 -5.71 -2.39
N GLU A 185 -12.18 -5.89 -3.39
CA GLU A 185 -13.05 -7.07 -3.54
C GLU A 185 -12.20 -8.33 -3.77
N ALA A 186 -11.24 -8.28 -4.71
CA ALA A 186 -10.32 -9.38 -4.99
C ALA A 186 -9.47 -9.76 -3.77
N GLU A 187 -8.97 -8.76 -3.02
CA GLU A 187 -8.23 -8.99 -1.78
C GLU A 187 -9.10 -9.73 -0.74
N THR A 188 -10.33 -9.27 -0.55
CA THR A 188 -11.28 -9.90 0.39
C THR A 188 -11.64 -11.32 -0.04
N ALA A 189 -11.85 -11.53 -1.34
CA ALA A 189 -12.11 -12.85 -1.90
C ALA A 189 -10.91 -13.80 -1.75
N ALA A 190 -9.69 -13.33 -1.97
CA ALA A 190 -8.47 -14.12 -1.78
C ALA A 190 -8.29 -14.54 -0.30
N ILE A 191 -8.53 -13.62 0.64
CA ILE A 191 -8.52 -13.93 2.07
C ILE A 191 -9.55 -15.03 2.39
N SER A 192 -10.77 -14.90 1.86
CA SER A 192 -11.84 -15.89 2.06
C SER A 192 -11.45 -17.27 1.50
N ARG A 193 -10.81 -17.32 0.33
CA ARG A 193 -10.35 -18.57 -0.30
C ARG A 193 -9.28 -19.28 0.54
N VAL A 194 -8.25 -18.57 0.99
CA VAL A 194 -7.16 -19.21 1.77
C VAL A 194 -7.59 -19.65 3.17
N LEU A 195 -8.61 -19.01 3.73
CA LEU A 195 -9.17 -19.38 5.03
C LEU A 195 -10.27 -20.45 4.92
N ASP A 196 -10.76 -20.76 3.71
CA ASP A 196 -11.87 -21.66 3.44
C ASP A 196 -13.16 -21.29 4.19
N HIS A 197 -13.39 -20.00 4.41
CA HIS A 197 -14.64 -19.49 4.96
C HIS A 197 -14.86 -18.02 4.61
N HIS A 198 -16.12 -17.59 4.70
CA HIS A 198 -16.50 -16.21 4.41
C HIS A 198 -15.88 -15.23 5.40
N VAL A 199 -15.27 -14.18 4.88
CA VAL A 199 -14.80 -13.04 5.67
C VAL A 199 -15.55 -11.78 5.26
N GLN A 200 -15.61 -10.80 6.15
CA GLN A 200 -16.33 -9.55 5.88
C GLN A 200 -15.41 -8.35 6.03
N ARG A 201 -15.28 -7.57 4.96
CA ARG A 201 -14.62 -6.26 5.00
C ARG A 201 -15.57 -5.24 5.65
N LEU A 202 -15.13 -4.62 6.76
CA LEU A 202 -15.94 -3.68 7.54
C LEU A 202 -15.60 -2.22 7.22
N ALA A 203 -14.34 -1.95 6.90
CA ALA A 203 -13.84 -0.60 6.63
C ALA A 203 -12.70 -0.66 5.61
N THR A 204 -12.52 0.41 4.83
CA THR A 204 -11.44 0.52 3.85
C THR A 204 -10.83 1.92 3.80
N ILE A 205 -9.51 2.01 3.81
CA ILE A 205 -8.76 3.26 3.63
C ILE A 205 -9.13 3.92 2.30
N ALA A 206 -9.33 3.14 1.25
CA ALA A 206 -9.72 3.64 -0.07
C ALA A 206 -11.05 4.42 -0.06
N HIS A 207 -11.96 4.15 0.87
CA HIS A 207 -13.24 4.86 1.00
C HIS A 207 -13.27 5.87 2.16
N GLY A 208 -12.10 6.21 2.71
CA GLY A 208 -11.94 7.28 3.69
C GLY A 208 -11.86 6.82 5.14
N ASP A 209 -11.88 5.51 5.43
CA ASP A 209 -11.62 5.02 6.76
C ASP A 209 -10.13 5.13 7.11
N GLY A 210 -9.80 5.27 8.39
CA GLY A 210 -8.40 5.37 8.83
C GLY A 210 -7.65 4.03 8.83
N VAL A 211 -8.34 2.90 8.61
CA VAL A 211 -7.80 1.54 8.65
C VAL A 211 -8.67 0.60 7.84
N CYS A 212 -8.06 -0.32 7.09
CA CYS A 212 -8.83 -1.42 6.51
C CYS A 212 -9.04 -2.51 7.56
N THR A 213 -10.27 -2.96 7.75
CA THR A 213 -10.60 -4.02 8.70
C THR A 213 -11.38 -5.16 8.03
N THR A 214 -10.93 -6.38 8.26
CA THR A 214 -11.60 -7.60 7.79
C THR A 214 -11.90 -8.47 9.00
N CYS A 215 -13.18 -8.77 9.20
CA CYS A 215 -13.62 -9.71 10.23
C CYS A 215 -13.46 -11.14 9.71
N ILE A 216 -12.78 -11.94 10.51
CA ILE A 216 -12.54 -13.37 10.28
C ILE A 216 -13.30 -14.11 11.39
N PRO A 217 -14.46 -14.71 11.09
CA PRO A 217 -15.25 -15.41 12.09
C PRO A 217 -14.49 -16.58 12.71
N SER A 218 -14.74 -16.85 13.99
CA SER A 218 -14.29 -18.11 14.58
C SER A 218 -14.90 -19.28 13.81
N SER A 219 -14.09 -20.26 13.42
CA SER A 219 -14.60 -21.52 12.87
C SER A 219 -15.37 -22.25 13.95
N THR A 220 -16.63 -21.88 14.13
CA THR A 220 -17.56 -22.73 14.88
C THR A 220 -17.81 -23.95 14.02
N THR A 221 -17.26 -25.08 14.41
CA THR A 221 -17.63 -26.37 13.85
C THR A 221 -19.11 -26.51 14.03
N SER A 222 -19.90 -26.16 13.02
CA SER A 222 -21.33 -26.42 12.99
C SER A 222 -21.52 -27.95 12.90
N SER A 223 -21.51 -28.60 14.05
CA SER A 223 -22.09 -29.95 14.17
C SER A 223 -23.58 -29.77 13.95
N THR A 224 -24.00 -29.73 12.70
CA THR A 224 -25.41 -29.85 12.32
C THR A 224 -25.79 -31.28 12.62
N THR A 225 -26.26 -31.52 13.84
CA THR A 225 -27.00 -32.73 14.18
C THR A 225 -28.29 -32.65 13.38
N SER A 226 -28.33 -33.31 12.23
CA SER A 226 -29.56 -33.55 11.48
C SER A 226 -30.47 -34.41 12.37
N SER A 227 -31.33 -33.76 13.15
CA SER A 227 -32.44 -34.41 13.78
C SER A 227 -33.45 -34.75 12.68
N THR A 228 -33.32 -35.97 12.14
CA THR A 228 -34.32 -36.59 11.29
C THR A 228 -35.55 -36.85 12.16
N THR A 229 -36.48 -35.91 12.19
CA THR A 229 -37.83 -36.17 12.74
C THR A 229 -38.57 -37.04 11.73
N THR A 230 -38.58 -38.31 11.99
CA THR A 230 -39.45 -39.28 11.32
C THR A 230 -40.88 -38.92 11.69
N MET A 231 -41.61 -38.31 10.81
CA MET A 231 -43.08 -38.20 10.92
C MET A 231 -43.67 -39.56 10.54
N ALA A 232 -44.15 -40.29 11.56
CA ALA A 232 -44.99 -41.46 11.39
C ALA A 232 -46.30 -41.04 10.74
N SER A 233 -46.61 -41.62 9.59
CA SER A 233 -47.91 -41.55 8.93
C SER A 233 -48.88 -42.45 9.67
N ASP A 234 -49.81 -41.87 10.39
CA ASP A 234 -51.02 -42.58 10.83
C ASP A 234 -52.11 -42.48 9.77
N THR A 235 -52.34 -43.59 9.11
CA THR A 235 -53.52 -43.87 8.30
C THR A 235 -54.66 -44.22 9.21
N ALA A 236 -55.69 -43.39 9.29
CA ALA A 236 -57.00 -43.78 9.82
C ALA A 236 -58.07 -43.61 8.73
N THR A 237 -58.50 -44.71 8.22
CA THR A 237 -59.73 -44.99 7.48
C THR A 237 -60.95 -44.73 8.35
N GLU A 238 -61.96 -44.00 7.89
CA GLU A 238 -63.39 -44.32 8.21
C GLU A 238 -64.28 -43.48 7.26
N LYS A 239 -64.90 -44.18 6.33
CA LYS A 239 -66.28 -44.46 6.08
C LYS A 239 -67.31 -43.27 6.03
N GLU A 240 -67.81 -43.08 4.83
CA GLU A 240 -69.23 -43.20 4.39
C GLU A 240 -70.37 -42.84 5.37
N ARG A 241 -71.12 -41.80 5.02
CA ARG A 241 -72.63 -41.91 5.02
C ARG A 241 -73.25 -40.73 4.22
N VAL A 242 -73.77 -41.09 3.10
CA VAL A 242 -75.07 -40.90 2.45
C VAL A 242 -76.19 -40.34 3.38
N THR A 243 -76.90 -39.38 2.80
CA THR A 243 -78.32 -39.10 2.69
C THR A 243 -78.68 -37.63 3.00
N ARG A 244 -79.23 -37.02 2.12
CA ARG A 244 -80.47 -36.45 1.58
C ARG A 244 -80.30 -35.03 1.11
#